data_1915b2a873b87eed06cc31c25cfd9f6d
#
_entry.id   1915b2a873b87eed06cc31c25cfd9f6d
#
_cell.length_a   1.000
_cell.length_b   1.000
_cell.length_c   1.000
_cell.angle_alpha   90.00
_cell.angle_beta   90.00
_cell.angle_gamma   90.00
#
_symmetry.space_group_name_H-M   'P 1'
#
loop_
_entity.id
_entity.type
_entity.pdbx_description
1 polymer ?
#
loop_
_entity_poly.entity_id
_entity_poly.type
_entity_poly.pdbx_seq_one_letter_code
_entity_poly.pdbx_strand_id
1 'polypeptide(L)'
;MEQHFKILKLKPGASLEDVKRAYKTQVKIWHPDRFPLESPRLQKKAHEMFQKITVAYKKINAQIRHKYRETSSREGMRRERASQAPRAPRASRKSTGTSNNSGSQQTEPIPGFITQAWPNGDKYEGQIFQNQMHGRGIFTSSQGYVYTGEFKNGKPNGRGKLVYDNGDSYEGHFLEDMLHGQGKYNYSNGDFYQGEFQNDLPHGQGIYVLANGNTYPGTWEQGGLVS
;
A
#
# COMPACT_ATOMS: atom_id res chain seq x y z
N MET A 1 -12.84 -7.42 17.59
CA MET A 1 -12.44 -6.43 16.57
C MET A 1 -12.58 -4.99 17.04
N GLU A 2 -13.68 -4.57 17.65
CA GLU A 2 -13.85 -3.20 18.15
C GLU A 2 -12.71 -2.70 19.05
N GLN A 3 -12.16 -3.57 19.89
CA GLN A 3 -11.03 -3.22 20.77
C GLN A 3 -9.79 -2.75 19.97
N HIS A 4 -9.53 -3.34 18.79
CA HIS A 4 -8.40 -2.96 17.97
C HIS A 4 -8.58 -1.57 17.34
N PHE A 5 -9.80 -1.24 16.88
CA PHE A 5 -10.13 0.12 16.43
C PHE A 5 -9.97 1.15 17.58
N LYS A 6 -10.40 0.81 18.80
CA LYS A 6 -10.22 1.68 19.98
C LYS A 6 -8.74 1.93 20.30
N ILE A 7 -7.88 0.91 20.18
CA ILE A 7 -6.42 1.05 20.38
C ILE A 7 -5.83 2.07 19.42
N LEU A 8 -6.27 2.05 18.16
CA LEU A 8 -5.85 3.01 17.12
C LEU A 8 -6.62 4.34 17.18
N LYS A 9 -7.56 4.51 18.13
CA LYS A 9 -8.46 5.67 18.27
C LYS A 9 -9.34 5.88 17.03
N LEU A 10 -9.76 4.79 16.38
CA LEU A 10 -10.63 4.80 15.21
C LEU A 10 -12.02 4.25 15.52
N LYS A 11 -12.99 4.63 14.70
CA LYS A 11 -14.31 4.01 14.69
C LYS A 11 -14.28 2.72 13.86
N PRO A 12 -15.10 1.69 14.22
CA PRO A 12 -15.29 0.53 13.36
C PRO A 12 -15.72 0.94 11.95
N GLY A 13 -15.11 0.34 10.93
CA GLY A 13 -15.40 0.66 9.53
C GLY A 13 -14.50 1.73 8.92
N ALA A 14 -13.50 2.23 9.64
CA ALA A 14 -12.47 3.12 9.11
C ALA A 14 -11.79 2.50 7.86
N SER A 15 -11.42 3.35 6.91
CA SER A 15 -10.73 2.94 5.69
C SER A 15 -9.32 2.38 5.99
N LEU A 16 -8.74 1.66 5.05
CA LEU A 16 -7.37 1.16 5.18
C LEU A 16 -6.38 2.30 5.40
N GLU A 17 -6.58 3.43 4.73
CA GLU A 17 -5.73 4.61 4.86
C GLU A 17 -5.86 5.27 6.23
N ASP A 18 -7.08 5.38 6.78
CA ASP A 18 -7.27 5.87 8.14
C ASP A 18 -6.57 4.98 9.16
N VAL A 19 -6.61 3.65 8.94
CA VAL A 19 -5.94 2.67 9.79
C VAL A 19 -4.42 2.84 9.72
N LYS A 20 -3.85 3.01 8.52
CA LYS A 20 -2.42 3.28 8.32
C LYS A 20 -2.01 4.59 9.00
N ARG A 21 -2.78 5.67 8.80
CA ARG A 21 -2.53 6.99 9.38
C ARG A 21 -2.57 6.94 10.91
N ALA A 22 -3.61 6.34 11.46
CA ALA A 22 -3.76 6.21 12.91
C ALA A 22 -2.64 5.37 13.54
N TYR A 23 -2.24 4.26 12.88
CA TYR A 23 -1.10 3.46 13.30
C TYR A 23 0.16 4.31 13.41
N LYS A 24 0.53 5.04 12.35
CA LYS A 24 1.71 5.92 12.34
C LYS A 24 1.66 6.96 13.45
N THR A 25 0.51 7.58 13.68
CA THR A 25 0.32 8.55 14.76
C THR A 25 0.52 7.91 16.14
N GLN A 26 -0.05 6.74 16.38
CA GLN A 26 0.06 6.08 17.67
C GLN A 26 1.49 5.55 17.93
N VAL A 27 2.16 5.04 16.90
CA VAL A 27 3.58 4.64 16.97
C VAL A 27 4.46 5.83 17.37
N LYS A 28 4.29 7.00 16.75
CA LYS A 28 5.02 8.22 17.12
C LYS A 28 4.82 8.60 18.59
N ILE A 29 3.61 8.42 19.13
CA ILE A 29 3.30 8.77 20.53
C ILE A 29 3.95 7.79 21.50
N TRP A 30 3.92 6.50 21.20
CA TRP A 30 4.30 5.43 22.11
C TRP A 30 5.64 4.78 21.75
N HIS A 31 6.46 5.43 20.92
CA HIS A 31 7.80 4.91 20.62
C HIS A 31 8.63 4.88 21.92
N PRO A 32 9.27 3.75 22.26
CA PRO A 32 10.04 3.63 23.51
C PRO A 32 11.08 4.73 23.72
N ASP A 33 11.73 5.18 22.64
CA ASP A 33 12.80 6.19 22.70
C ASP A 33 12.32 7.60 23.09
N ARG A 34 11.01 7.84 23.07
CA ARG A 34 10.45 9.11 23.58
C ARG A 34 10.35 9.18 25.09
N PHE A 35 10.63 8.06 25.77
CA PHE A 35 10.53 7.95 27.21
C PHE A 35 11.92 7.82 27.81
N PRO A 36 12.23 8.55 28.90
CA PRO A 36 13.57 8.54 29.51
C PRO A 36 13.96 7.12 29.94
N LEU A 37 15.21 6.73 29.63
CA LEU A 37 15.78 5.42 30.03
C LEU A 37 15.79 5.24 31.55
N GLU A 38 15.85 6.36 32.28
CA GLU A 38 15.83 6.43 33.74
C GLU A 38 14.47 6.12 34.36
N SER A 39 13.43 5.94 33.55
CA SER A 39 12.07 5.63 33.99
C SER A 39 11.60 4.26 33.51
N PRO A 40 12.01 3.15 34.16
CA PRO A 40 11.69 1.79 33.71
C PRO A 40 10.18 1.52 33.57
N ARG A 41 9.36 2.17 34.42
CA ARG A 41 7.90 2.06 34.35
C ARG A 41 7.31 2.69 33.08
N LEU A 42 7.83 3.85 32.66
CA LEU A 42 7.41 4.53 31.43
C LEU A 42 7.89 3.76 30.20
N GLN A 43 9.12 3.28 30.20
CA GLN A 43 9.68 2.42 29.16
C GLN A 43 8.84 1.15 28.97
N LYS A 44 8.52 0.45 30.05
CA LYS A 44 7.66 -0.74 29.99
C LYS A 44 6.28 -0.42 29.44
N LYS A 45 5.65 0.66 29.90
CA LYS A 45 4.34 1.09 29.40
C LYS A 45 4.38 1.47 27.92
N ALA A 46 5.41 2.17 27.47
CA ALA A 46 5.61 2.53 26.07
C ALA A 46 5.74 1.27 25.20
N HIS A 47 6.55 0.31 25.62
CA HIS A 47 6.74 -0.96 24.93
C HIS A 47 5.43 -1.77 24.84
N GLU A 48 4.69 -1.89 25.93
CA GLU A 48 3.38 -2.58 25.94
C GLU A 48 2.36 -1.91 25.02
N MET A 49 2.32 -0.56 25.00
CA MET A 49 1.42 0.18 24.13
C MET A 49 1.83 0.04 22.67
N PHE A 50 3.11 0.12 22.35
CA PHE A 50 3.64 -0.08 21.02
C PHE A 50 3.26 -1.47 20.47
N GLN A 51 3.45 -2.53 21.26
CA GLN A 51 3.02 -3.89 20.89
C GLN A 51 1.51 -3.96 20.63
N LYS A 52 0.67 -3.39 21.52
CA LYS A 52 -0.79 -3.37 21.34
C LYS A 52 -1.21 -2.65 20.05
N ILE A 53 -0.58 -1.52 19.74
CA ILE A 53 -0.82 -0.72 18.54
C ILE A 53 -0.47 -1.54 17.29
N THR A 54 0.68 -2.19 17.28
CA THR A 54 1.15 -3.02 16.17
C THR A 54 0.24 -4.23 15.93
N VAL A 55 -0.18 -4.92 16.99
CA VAL A 55 -1.13 -6.04 16.90
C VAL A 55 -2.49 -5.58 16.39
N ALA A 56 -2.98 -4.43 16.87
CA ALA A 56 -4.25 -3.86 16.43
C ALA A 56 -4.23 -3.53 14.93
N TYR A 57 -3.19 -2.85 14.48
CA TYR A 57 -2.99 -2.53 13.07
C TYR A 57 -3.01 -3.78 12.19
N LYS A 58 -2.22 -4.81 12.53
CA LYS A 58 -2.16 -6.06 11.76
C LYS A 58 -3.51 -6.73 11.62
N LYS A 59 -4.24 -6.88 12.73
CA LYS A 59 -5.54 -7.55 12.72
C LYS A 59 -6.57 -6.80 11.90
N ILE A 60 -6.62 -5.46 12.02
CA ILE A 60 -7.53 -4.63 11.23
C ILE A 60 -7.14 -4.66 9.74
N ASN A 61 -5.86 -4.49 9.42
CA ASN A 61 -5.35 -4.51 8.05
C ASN A 61 -5.67 -5.85 7.36
N ALA A 62 -5.41 -6.98 8.03
CA ALA A 62 -5.71 -8.31 7.51
C ALA A 62 -7.22 -8.48 7.22
N GLN A 63 -8.10 -8.00 8.10
CA GLN A 63 -9.54 -8.10 7.93
C GLN A 63 -10.05 -7.23 6.76
N ILE A 64 -9.57 -6.00 6.66
CA ILE A 64 -9.93 -5.09 5.57
C ILE A 64 -9.51 -5.71 4.23
N ARG A 65 -8.29 -6.22 4.14
CA ARG A 65 -7.77 -6.89 2.92
C ARG A 65 -8.54 -8.14 2.56
N HIS A 66 -8.92 -8.96 3.53
CA HIS A 66 -9.75 -10.13 3.29
C HIS A 66 -11.11 -9.73 2.69
N LYS A 67 -11.75 -8.71 3.27
CA LYS A 67 -13.02 -8.18 2.75
C LYS A 67 -12.90 -7.67 1.31
N TYR A 68 -11.82 -6.96 0.97
CA TYR A 68 -11.57 -6.51 -0.40
C TYR A 68 -11.35 -7.66 -1.38
N ARG A 69 -10.65 -8.74 -0.97
CA ARG A 69 -10.48 -9.93 -1.82
C ARG A 69 -11.81 -10.63 -2.10
N GLU A 70 -12.67 -10.77 -1.11
CA GLU A 70 -13.98 -11.39 -1.29
C GLU A 70 -14.90 -10.57 -2.22
N THR A 71 -14.90 -9.24 -2.08
CA THR A 71 -15.71 -8.37 -2.96
C THR A 71 -15.20 -8.40 -4.39
N SER A 72 -13.90 -8.32 -4.62
CA SER A 72 -13.28 -8.41 -5.95
C SER A 72 -13.55 -9.75 -6.63
N SER A 73 -13.50 -10.87 -5.87
CA SER A 73 -13.82 -12.21 -6.42
C SER A 73 -15.29 -12.34 -6.80
N ARG A 74 -16.22 -11.77 -6.01
CA ARG A 74 -17.66 -11.76 -6.32
C ARG A 74 -17.99 -10.89 -7.54
N GLU A 75 -17.33 -9.75 -7.69
CA GLU A 75 -17.50 -8.89 -8.88
C GLU A 75 -16.93 -9.53 -10.15
N GLY A 76 -15.78 -10.22 -10.05
CA GLY A 76 -15.22 -11.01 -11.15
C GLY A 76 -16.18 -12.09 -11.64
N MET A 77 -16.74 -12.90 -10.73
CA MET A 77 -17.74 -13.94 -11.07
C MET A 77 -19.03 -13.36 -11.63
N ARG A 78 -19.46 -12.16 -11.19
CA ARG A 78 -20.65 -11.48 -11.72
C ARG A 78 -20.42 -10.98 -13.14
N ARG A 79 -19.22 -10.49 -13.46
CA ARG A 79 -18.84 -10.06 -14.82
C ARG A 79 -18.73 -11.24 -15.78
N GLU A 80 -18.17 -12.38 -15.34
CA GLU A 80 -18.15 -13.61 -16.14
C GLU A 80 -19.55 -14.15 -16.46
N ARG A 81 -20.46 -14.17 -15.48
CA ARG A 81 -21.85 -14.55 -15.72
C ARG A 81 -22.60 -13.59 -16.65
N ALA A 82 -22.29 -12.29 -16.61
CA ALA A 82 -22.88 -11.30 -17.51
C ALA A 82 -22.35 -11.40 -18.95
N SER A 83 -21.12 -11.88 -19.14
CA SER A 83 -20.54 -12.09 -20.49
C SER A 83 -21.00 -13.40 -21.14
N GLN A 84 -21.58 -14.32 -20.40
CA GLN A 84 -22.11 -15.60 -20.89
C GLN A 84 -23.62 -15.56 -21.23
N ALA A 85 -24.28 -14.40 -21.18
CA ALA A 85 -25.65 -14.26 -21.68
C ALA A 85 -25.69 -14.44 -23.21
N PRO A 86 -26.65 -15.21 -23.76
CA PRO A 86 -26.69 -15.55 -25.18
C PRO A 86 -26.88 -14.28 -26.02
N ARG A 87 -25.91 -13.99 -26.87
CA ARG A 87 -26.02 -12.94 -27.91
C ARG A 87 -26.90 -13.45 -29.06
N ALA A 88 -27.89 -12.66 -29.41
CA ALA A 88 -28.67 -12.87 -30.63
C ALA A 88 -27.78 -12.89 -31.89
N PRO A 89 -28.11 -13.69 -32.91
CA PRO A 89 -27.24 -13.90 -34.07
C PRO A 89 -27.15 -12.64 -34.94
N ARG A 90 -25.93 -12.14 -35.11
CA ARG A 90 -25.62 -11.04 -36.03
C ARG A 90 -25.10 -11.62 -37.34
N ALA A 91 -25.77 -11.24 -38.42
CA ALA A 91 -25.52 -11.66 -39.79
C ALA A 91 -24.05 -11.50 -40.23
N SER A 92 -23.57 -12.50 -40.97
CA SER A 92 -22.25 -12.63 -41.54
C SER A 92 -21.97 -11.53 -42.56
N ARG A 93 -20.81 -10.87 -42.46
CA ARG A 93 -20.12 -10.25 -43.57
C ARG A 93 -18.76 -10.93 -43.75
N LYS A 94 -18.63 -11.63 -44.86
CA LYS A 94 -17.35 -12.16 -45.39
C LYS A 94 -16.42 -10.99 -45.74
N SER A 95 -15.19 -11.07 -45.31
CA SER A 95 -14.06 -10.50 -46.04
C SER A 95 -12.86 -11.45 -45.92
N THR A 96 -12.37 -11.81 -47.08
CA THR A 96 -11.29 -12.72 -47.42
C THR A 96 -9.90 -12.08 -47.19
N GLY A 97 -8.97 -12.95 -46.85
CA GLY A 97 -7.55 -12.79 -47.26
C GLY A 97 -6.59 -12.43 -46.15
N THR A 98 -5.71 -13.18 -45.76
CA THR A 98 -4.50 -13.83 -46.19
C THR A 98 -3.64 -14.12 -44.98
N SER A 99 -3.24 -15.35 -44.84
CA SER A 99 -2.22 -15.85 -43.89
C SER A 99 -0.86 -15.17 -44.14
N ASN A 100 -0.16 -14.88 -43.07
CA ASN A 100 1.23 -15.29 -42.97
C ASN A 100 1.70 -15.49 -41.53
N ASN A 101 2.33 -16.60 -41.38
CA ASN A 101 2.96 -17.25 -40.27
C ASN A 101 4.18 -16.47 -39.78
N SER A 102 4.41 -16.44 -38.48
CA SER A 102 5.71 -16.78 -37.85
C SER A 102 5.93 -16.05 -36.51
N GLY A 103 6.25 -16.84 -35.52
CA GLY A 103 7.05 -16.37 -34.40
C GLY A 103 6.24 -15.85 -33.20
N SER A 104 5.88 -16.75 -32.31
CA SER A 104 5.45 -16.42 -30.96
C SER A 104 6.62 -15.79 -30.16
N GLN A 105 6.85 -14.52 -30.39
CA GLN A 105 7.39 -13.65 -29.35
C GLN A 105 6.17 -13.11 -28.59
N GLN A 106 6.08 -13.42 -27.31
CA GLN A 106 5.19 -12.73 -26.41
C GLN A 106 5.66 -11.27 -26.33
N THR A 107 5.23 -10.46 -27.29
CA THR A 107 5.31 -9.02 -27.20
C THR A 107 4.35 -8.62 -26.09
N GLU A 108 4.88 -8.24 -24.93
CA GLU A 108 4.09 -7.52 -23.95
C GLU A 108 3.38 -6.37 -24.68
N PRO A 109 2.03 -6.27 -24.59
CA PRO A 109 1.31 -5.24 -25.31
C PRO A 109 1.79 -3.87 -24.85
N ILE A 110 2.01 -2.95 -25.79
CA ILE A 110 2.43 -1.58 -25.51
C ILE A 110 1.32 -0.94 -24.64
N PRO A 111 1.62 -0.56 -23.38
CA PRO A 111 0.60 0.01 -22.50
C PRO A 111 0.10 1.35 -23.07
N GLY A 112 -1.20 1.53 -23.20
CA GLY A 112 -1.78 2.83 -23.50
C GLY A 112 -1.49 3.81 -22.35
N PHE A 113 -1.27 5.10 -22.67
CA PHE A 113 -1.17 6.15 -21.64
C PHE A 113 -2.51 6.86 -21.53
N ILE A 114 -3.00 7.04 -20.31
CA ILE A 114 -4.27 7.71 -20.04
C ILE A 114 -4.17 8.72 -18.89
N THR A 115 -5.12 9.66 -18.89
CA THR A 115 -5.50 10.45 -17.73
C THR A 115 -6.93 10.06 -17.37
N GLN A 116 -7.14 9.59 -16.15
CA GLN A 116 -8.44 9.16 -15.64
C GLN A 116 -8.75 9.86 -14.31
N ALA A 117 -9.98 10.32 -14.15
CA ALA A 117 -10.51 10.82 -12.88
C ALA A 117 -11.75 10.01 -12.48
N TRP A 118 -11.91 9.76 -11.19
CA TRP A 118 -13.06 9.07 -10.62
C TRP A 118 -13.99 10.05 -9.90
N PRO A 119 -15.28 9.71 -9.75
CA PRO A 119 -16.25 10.58 -9.06
C PRO A 119 -15.92 10.90 -7.61
N ASN A 120 -15.12 10.06 -6.94
CA ASN A 120 -14.63 10.28 -5.58
C ASN A 120 -13.48 11.30 -5.50
N GLY A 121 -13.04 11.86 -6.63
CA GLY A 121 -11.96 12.84 -6.72
C GLY A 121 -10.56 12.26 -6.91
N ASP A 122 -10.39 10.94 -6.94
CA ASP A 122 -9.12 10.31 -7.27
C ASP A 122 -8.76 10.56 -8.75
N LYS A 123 -7.45 10.64 -9.05
CA LYS A 123 -6.93 10.80 -10.40
C LYS A 123 -5.77 9.85 -10.66
N TYR A 124 -5.66 9.40 -11.88
CA TYR A 124 -4.51 8.61 -12.36
C TYR A 124 -4.01 9.14 -13.69
N GLU A 125 -2.71 9.26 -13.82
CA GLU A 125 -2.02 9.62 -15.07
C GLU A 125 -0.92 8.60 -15.29
N GLY A 126 -1.02 7.78 -16.33
CA GLY A 126 -0.03 6.74 -16.53
C GLY A 126 -0.45 5.67 -17.52
N GLN A 127 0.33 4.60 -17.52
CA GLN A 127 0.14 3.46 -18.40
C GLN A 127 -0.98 2.56 -17.90
N ILE A 128 -1.75 1.99 -18.84
CA ILE A 128 -2.79 1.00 -18.56
C ILE A 128 -2.58 -0.26 -19.37
N PHE A 129 -2.96 -1.38 -18.79
CA PHE A 129 -3.05 -2.66 -19.46
C PHE A 129 -4.33 -3.37 -19.01
N GLN A 130 -5.08 -3.94 -19.96
CA GLN A 130 -6.38 -4.59 -19.69
C GLN A 130 -7.33 -3.73 -18.80
N ASN A 131 -7.40 -2.44 -19.09
CA ASN A 131 -8.20 -1.45 -18.35
C ASN A 131 -7.83 -1.30 -16.87
N GLN A 132 -6.57 -1.60 -16.51
CA GLN A 132 -6.03 -1.43 -15.16
C GLN A 132 -4.76 -0.59 -15.19
N MET A 133 -4.51 0.16 -14.12
CA MET A 133 -3.23 0.86 -13.93
C MET A 133 -2.09 -0.16 -14.04
N HIS A 134 -1.11 0.12 -14.92
CA HIS A 134 0.01 -0.77 -15.19
C HIS A 134 1.23 0.04 -15.56
N GLY A 135 2.45 -0.55 -15.47
CA GLY A 135 3.67 0.17 -15.80
C GLY A 135 3.85 1.41 -14.94
N ARG A 136 4.31 2.53 -15.50
CA ARG A 136 4.57 3.76 -14.75
C ARG A 136 3.37 4.71 -14.76
N GLY A 137 3.14 5.35 -13.59
CA GLY A 137 2.05 6.31 -13.45
C GLY A 137 2.11 7.13 -12.17
N ILE A 138 1.19 8.08 -12.09
CA ILE A 138 0.95 8.94 -10.93
C ILE A 138 -0.50 8.73 -10.51
N PHE A 139 -0.71 8.37 -9.26
CA PHE A 139 -2.03 8.31 -8.65
C PHE A 139 -2.15 9.38 -7.58
N THR A 140 -3.15 10.25 -7.72
CA THR A 140 -3.48 11.28 -6.75
C THR A 140 -4.79 10.91 -6.08
N SER A 141 -4.75 10.68 -4.79
CA SER A 141 -5.94 10.37 -4.00
C SER A 141 -6.65 11.62 -3.53
N SER A 142 -7.97 11.59 -3.58
CA SER A 142 -8.83 12.58 -2.91
C SER A 142 -8.64 12.63 -1.39
N GLN A 143 -7.99 11.62 -0.82
CA GLN A 143 -7.64 11.56 0.60
C GLN A 143 -6.28 12.23 0.92
N GLY A 144 -5.65 12.89 -0.06
CA GLY A 144 -4.48 13.74 0.14
C GLY A 144 -3.14 13.02 0.03
N TYR A 145 -3.06 11.83 -0.56
CA TYR A 145 -1.76 11.23 -0.87
C TYR A 145 -1.51 11.14 -2.37
N VAL A 146 -0.24 11.15 -2.75
CA VAL A 146 0.22 11.00 -4.14
C VAL A 146 1.21 9.84 -4.21
N TYR A 147 0.93 8.88 -5.08
CA TYR A 147 1.87 7.83 -5.44
C TYR A 147 2.41 8.06 -6.85
N THR A 148 3.73 7.98 -7.00
CA THR A 148 4.42 8.04 -8.29
C THR A 148 5.33 6.82 -8.39
N GLY A 149 5.10 5.96 -9.37
CA GLY A 149 5.89 4.74 -9.48
C GLY A 149 5.31 3.70 -10.43
N GLU A 150 5.68 2.46 -10.16
CA GLU A 150 5.29 1.30 -10.95
C GLU A 150 3.96 0.72 -10.44
N PHE A 151 3.11 0.32 -11.39
CA PHE A 151 1.83 -0.33 -11.13
C PHE A 151 1.78 -1.69 -11.80
N LYS A 152 1.10 -2.63 -11.18
CA LYS A 152 0.75 -3.93 -11.73
C LYS A 152 -0.66 -4.31 -11.31
N ASN A 153 -1.51 -4.62 -12.29
CA ASN A 153 -2.90 -5.04 -12.05
C ASN A 153 -3.67 -4.06 -11.15
N GLY A 154 -3.56 -2.77 -11.42
CA GLY A 154 -4.26 -1.71 -10.71
C GLY A 154 -3.69 -1.32 -9.35
N LYS A 155 -2.51 -1.84 -8.96
CA LYS A 155 -1.90 -1.59 -7.65
C LYS A 155 -0.46 -1.11 -7.78
N PRO A 156 0.03 -0.24 -6.86
CA PRO A 156 1.45 -0.01 -6.64
C PRO A 156 2.23 -1.32 -6.51
N ASN A 157 3.25 -1.51 -7.36
CA ASN A 157 4.05 -2.72 -7.39
C ASN A 157 5.39 -2.42 -8.09
N GLY A 158 6.51 -2.76 -7.49
CA GLY A 158 7.83 -2.36 -7.96
C GLY A 158 8.34 -1.12 -7.25
N ARG A 159 9.10 -0.25 -7.91
CA ARG A 159 9.67 0.96 -7.30
C ARG A 159 8.70 2.14 -7.39
N GLY A 160 8.65 2.91 -6.29
CA GLY A 160 7.81 4.10 -6.27
C GLY A 160 8.08 5.02 -5.09
N LYS A 161 7.41 6.16 -5.12
CA LYS A 161 7.40 7.17 -4.08
C LYS A 161 5.97 7.47 -3.69
N LEU A 162 5.70 7.47 -2.40
CA LEU A 162 4.41 7.83 -1.82
C LEU A 162 4.60 9.04 -0.92
N VAL A 163 3.80 10.08 -1.14
CA VAL A 163 3.80 11.31 -0.34
C VAL A 163 2.41 11.46 0.27
N TYR A 164 2.34 11.65 1.56
CA TYR A 164 1.11 11.84 2.32
C TYR A 164 0.84 13.33 2.57
N ASP A 165 -0.42 13.67 2.80
CA ASP A 165 -0.88 15.02 3.12
C ASP A 165 -0.26 15.61 4.40
N ASN A 166 0.11 14.75 5.34
CA ASN A 166 0.76 15.14 6.60
C ASN A 166 2.27 15.41 6.45
N GLY A 167 2.83 15.35 5.23
CA GLY A 167 4.24 15.56 4.93
C GLY A 167 5.13 14.33 5.13
N ASP A 168 4.60 13.19 5.56
CA ASP A 168 5.34 11.94 5.55
C ASP A 168 5.58 11.50 4.09
N SER A 169 6.68 10.77 3.84
CA SER A 169 6.92 10.18 2.52
C SER A 169 7.65 8.84 2.62
N TYR A 170 7.42 7.99 1.64
CA TYR A 170 8.16 6.75 1.47
C TYR A 170 8.71 6.68 0.05
N GLU A 171 9.93 6.20 -0.08
CA GLU A 171 10.55 5.90 -1.37
C GLU A 171 11.23 4.53 -1.28
N GLY A 172 10.83 3.60 -2.14
CA GLY A 172 11.31 2.23 -2.08
C GLY A 172 10.48 1.28 -2.92
N HIS A 173 10.52 0.00 -2.52
CA HIS A 173 9.77 -1.04 -3.20
C HIS A 173 8.35 -1.18 -2.63
N PHE A 174 7.43 -1.51 -3.52
CA PHE A 174 6.03 -1.83 -3.23
C PHE A 174 5.71 -3.23 -3.71
N LEU A 175 4.89 -3.93 -2.97
CA LEU A 175 4.31 -5.22 -3.37
C LEU A 175 2.82 -5.20 -3.07
N GLU A 176 1.99 -5.25 -4.12
CA GLU A 176 0.52 -5.24 -4.00
C GLU A 176 -0.02 -4.13 -3.07
N ASP A 177 0.41 -2.88 -3.31
CA ASP A 177 0.01 -1.70 -2.54
C ASP A 177 0.57 -1.64 -1.10
N MET A 178 1.61 -2.42 -0.80
CA MET A 178 2.30 -2.41 0.48
C MET A 178 3.74 -1.96 0.34
N LEU A 179 4.26 -1.23 1.32
CA LEU A 179 5.69 -1.00 1.45
C LEU A 179 6.37 -2.35 1.68
N HIS A 180 7.36 -2.66 0.86
CA HIS A 180 8.03 -3.97 0.87
C HIS A 180 9.49 -3.82 0.43
N GLY A 181 10.35 -4.79 0.81
CA GLY A 181 11.77 -4.76 0.43
C GLY A 181 12.49 -3.50 0.93
N GLN A 182 13.52 -3.07 0.24
CA GLN A 182 14.32 -1.91 0.64
C GLN A 182 13.61 -0.58 0.37
N GLY A 183 13.67 0.33 1.35
CA GLY A 183 13.08 1.66 1.22
C GLY A 183 13.49 2.61 2.34
N LYS A 184 13.09 3.86 2.15
CA LYS A 184 13.26 4.94 3.14
C LYS A 184 11.92 5.59 3.44
N TYR A 185 11.54 5.61 4.69
CA TYR A 185 10.37 6.34 5.18
C TYR A 185 10.81 7.60 5.92
N ASN A 186 10.43 8.76 5.42
CA ASN A 186 10.68 10.04 6.09
C ASN A 186 9.40 10.47 6.79
N TYR A 187 9.52 10.78 8.06
CA TYR A 187 8.45 11.32 8.88
C TYR A 187 8.46 12.86 8.80
N SER A 188 7.29 13.47 8.88
CA SER A 188 7.13 14.92 8.82
C SER A 188 7.82 15.69 9.96
N ASN A 189 8.17 14.98 11.05
CA ASN A 189 8.95 15.56 12.16
C ASN A 189 10.47 15.57 11.92
N GLY A 190 10.94 15.10 10.76
CA GLY A 190 12.34 15.02 10.39
C GLY A 190 13.04 13.71 10.73
N ASP A 191 12.38 12.78 11.44
CA ASP A 191 12.89 11.43 11.63
C ASP A 191 12.83 10.66 10.31
N PHE A 192 13.61 9.58 10.19
CA PHE A 192 13.43 8.63 9.10
C PHE A 192 13.81 7.21 9.50
N TYR A 193 13.23 6.23 8.81
CA TYR A 193 13.70 4.86 8.81
C TYR A 193 14.19 4.51 7.41
N GLN A 194 15.34 3.85 7.35
CA GLN A 194 15.90 3.32 6.11
C GLN A 194 16.30 1.87 6.33
N GLY A 195 15.78 0.96 5.51
CA GLY A 195 16.02 -0.46 5.65
C GLY A 195 14.97 -1.29 4.94
N GLU A 196 14.79 -2.52 5.41
CA GLU A 196 13.80 -3.43 4.89
C GLU A 196 12.40 -3.12 5.41
N PHE A 197 11.41 -3.37 4.56
CA PHE A 197 9.98 -3.29 4.88
C PHE A 197 9.29 -4.60 4.54
N GLN A 198 8.34 -4.99 5.34
CA GLN A 198 7.43 -6.10 5.07
C GLN A 198 6.02 -5.74 5.49
N ASN A 199 5.08 -5.75 4.53
CA ASN A 199 3.67 -5.46 4.77
C ASN A 199 3.44 -4.12 5.49
N ASP A 200 4.02 -3.04 4.96
CA ASP A 200 3.96 -1.66 5.46
C ASP A 200 4.78 -1.38 6.74
N LEU A 201 5.52 -2.34 7.26
CA LEU A 201 6.25 -2.21 8.52
C LEU A 201 7.76 -2.38 8.33
N PRO A 202 8.60 -1.62 9.08
CA PRO A 202 10.02 -1.92 9.21
C PRO A 202 10.25 -3.39 9.58
N HIS A 203 11.15 -4.04 8.85
CA HIS A 203 11.51 -5.44 9.01
C HIS A 203 12.98 -5.66 8.64
N GLY A 204 13.59 -6.79 9.07
CA GLY A 204 14.97 -7.13 8.71
C GLY A 204 15.97 -6.07 9.18
N GLN A 205 17.01 -5.85 8.40
CA GLN A 205 18.06 -4.90 8.73
C GLN A 205 17.64 -3.47 8.37
N GLY A 206 17.89 -2.54 9.30
CA GLY A 206 17.56 -1.14 9.07
C GLY A 206 18.10 -0.21 10.13
N ILE A 207 17.96 1.08 9.86
CA ILE A 207 18.37 2.16 10.75
C ILE A 207 17.22 3.15 10.92
N TYR A 208 16.86 3.45 12.14
CA TYR A 208 16.00 4.58 12.47
C TYR A 208 16.86 5.76 12.91
N VAL A 209 16.60 6.93 12.34
CA VAL A 209 17.33 8.17 12.61
C VAL A 209 16.36 9.23 13.08
N LEU A 210 16.60 9.77 14.26
CA LEU A 210 15.86 10.91 14.80
C LEU A 210 16.29 12.22 14.16
N ALA A 211 15.42 13.21 14.13
CA ALA A 211 15.69 14.54 13.61
C ALA A 211 16.87 15.25 14.33
N ASN A 212 17.17 14.86 15.57
CA ASN A 212 18.33 15.34 16.33
C ASN A 212 19.64 14.64 15.99
N GLY A 213 19.64 13.70 15.03
CA GLY A 213 20.81 12.96 14.56
C GLY A 213 21.10 11.66 15.31
N ASN A 214 20.37 11.32 16.37
CA ASN A 214 20.54 10.03 17.03
C ASN A 214 20.12 8.88 16.11
N THR A 215 20.89 7.79 16.12
CA THR A 215 20.71 6.67 15.21
C THR A 215 20.52 5.37 15.97
N TYR A 216 19.60 4.51 15.46
CA TYR A 216 19.24 3.21 16.01
C TYR A 216 19.32 2.15 14.91
N PRO A 217 20.55 1.67 14.60
CA PRO A 217 20.72 0.56 13.66
C PRO A 217 20.35 -0.75 14.34
N GLY A 218 19.86 -1.71 13.57
CA GLY A 218 19.61 -3.04 14.11
C GLY A 218 18.66 -3.88 13.27
N THR A 219 18.23 -4.98 13.86
CA THR A 219 17.25 -5.89 13.30
C THR A 219 15.85 -5.48 13.73
N TRP A 220 14.96 -5.35 12.77
CA TRP A 220 13.59 -4.91 12.99
C TRP A 220 12.61 -6.06 12.74
N GLU A 221 11.68 -6.24 13.61
CA GLU A 221 10.60 -7.19 13.43
C GLU A 221 9.25 -6.51 13.65
N GLN A 222 8.44 -6.50 12.58
CA GLN A 222 7.06 -5.99 12.65
C GLN A 222 6.96 -4.54 13.14
N GLY A 223 7.92 -3.71 12.74
CA GLY A 223 7.98 -2.30 13.09
C GLY A 223 8.66 -1.97 14.41
N GLY A 224 9.18 -2.96 15.12
CA GLY A 224 9.96 -2.79 16.37
C GLY A 224 11.42 -3.20 16.21
N LEU A 225 12.34 -2.47 16.85
CA LEU A 225 13.75 -2.86 16.97
C LEU A 225 13.85 -4.05 17.94
N VAL A 226 14.51 -5.14 17.53
CA VAL A 226 14.64 -6.36 18.34
C VAL A 226 16.09 -6.67 18.74
N SER A 227 17.06 -6.15 17.97
CA SER A 227 18.50 -6.27 18.31
C SER A 227 19.35 -5.27 17.52
#